data_ec1a22ec021e59af6ef5e59a8540df5c
#
_entry.id   ec1a22ec021e59af6ef5e59a8540df5c
#
_cell.length_a   1.000
_cell.length_b   1.000
_cell.length_c   1.000
_cell.angle_alpha   90.00
_cell.angle_beta   90.00
_cell.angle_gamma   90.00
#
_symmetry.space_group_name_H-M   'P 1'
#
loop_
_entity.id
_entity.type
_entity.pdbx_description
1 polymer ?
#
loop_
_entity_poly.entity_id
_entity_poly.type
_entity_poly.pdbx_seq_one_letter_code
_entity_poly.pdbx_strand_id
1 'polypeptide(L)'
;RDVLGSRGLGDVYKRQVQGKNTNEETGNLAYFLDNVVVTTLKVDAGNRKWIGTKGNGVYVLDNDNETIVYQFNTTNSPLLSDNIYDIEINDKTGEVFIGTDKGLNSYQGEASEGKSDYSEIYAYPNPVRPEHMDKVTIVGLMDNSNVKITDLNGNIIYQTKSLGGQAIWNCRNANGSRVATGVYLVLASTEEASESVVTKIIVVK
;
A
#
# COMPACT_ATOMS: atom_id res chain seq x y z
N ARG A 1 -11.96 18.29 43.59
CA ARG A 1 -12.75 18.60 42.35
C ARG A 1 -11.76 18.79 41.26
N ASP A 2 -11.38 17.68 40.63
CA ASP A 2 -10.48 17.68 39.50
C ASP A 2 -11.21 18.25 38.30
N VAL A 3 -10.71 19.39 37.85
CA VAL A 3 -11.09 19.98 36.57
C VAL A 3 -10.47 19.06 35.50
N LEU A 4 -11.30 18.24 34.87
CA LEU A 4 -10.97 17.58 33.62
C LEU A 4 -10.68 18.67 32.57
N GLY A 5 -9.42 19.06 32.49
CA GLY A 5 -8.93 19.92 31.41
C GLY A 5 -9.31 19.27 30.11
N SER A 6 -9.99 20.00 29.24
CA SER A 6 -10.28 19.64 27.87
C SER A 6 -8.98 19.30 27.16
N ARG A 7 -8.62 18.01 27.13
CA ARG A 7 -7.59 17.51 26.21
C ARG A 7 -8.19 17.63 24.82
N GLY A 8 -7.89 18.75 24.17
CA GLY A 8 -8.41 19.03 22.85
C GLY A 8 -7.93 17.98 21.85
N LEU A 9 -8.74 17.73 20.83
CA LEU A 9 -8.42 16.91 19.66
C LEU A 9 -7.01 17.20 19.10
N GLY A 10 -6.46 18.40 19.30
CA GLY A 10 -5.10 18.75 18.91
C GLY A 10 -3.98 17.93 19.55
N ASP A 11 -4.17 17.39 20.77
CA ASP A 11 -3.17 16.55 21.43
C ASP A 11 -3.13 15.13 20.88
N VAL A 12 -4.26 14.60 20.40
CA VAL A 12 -4.34 13.29 19.76
C VAL A 12 -3.64 13.35 18.40
N TYR A 13 -3.88 14.40 17.62
CA TYR A 13 -3.22 14.59 16.32
C TYR A 13 -1.71 14.78 16.45
N LYS A 14 -1.22 15.55 17.42
CA LYS A 14 0.21 15.75 17.65
C LYS A 14 0.95 14.47 18.04
N ARG A 15 0.29 13.50 18.67
CA ARG A 15 0.91 12.20 19.01
C ARG A 15 0.94 11.22 17.86
N GLN A 16 0.02 11.32 16.91
CA GLN A 16 -0.06 10.42 15.75
C GLN A 16 0.88 10.80 14.60
N VAL A 17 1.36 12.06 14.58
CA VAL A 17 2.19 12.60 13.49
C VAL A 17 3.63 12.88 13.97
N GLN A 18 4.08 12.29 15.07
CA GLN A 18 5.48 12.33 15.49
C GLN A 18 6.28 11.30 14.67
N GLY A 19 6.56 11.63 13.41
CA GLY A 19 7.59 10.93 12.66
C GLY A 19 8.95 11.12 13.33
N LYS A 20 9.76 10.06 13.40
CA LYS A 20 11.13 10.07 13.93
C LYS A 20 12.13 10.82 13.02
N ASN A 21 11.77 11.96 12.46
CA ASN A 21 12.76 12.83 11.85
C ASN A 21 13.27 13.81 12.91
N THR A 22 14.18 13.35 13.76
CA THR A 22 15.09 14.23 14.47
C THR A 22 16.03 14.82 13.43
N ASN A 23 15.95 16.13 13.24
CA ASN A 23 17.03 16.86 12.59
C ASN A 23 18.24 16.74 13.51
N GLU A 24 19.21 15.89 13.19
CA GLU A 24 20.38 15.59 14.03
C GLU A 24 21.21 16.86 14.35
N GLU A 25 21.11 17.92 13.52
CA GLU A 25 21.85 19.18 13.72
C GLU A 25 21.24 20.11 14.78
N THR A 26 19.95 20.05 15.08
CA THR A 26 19.31 21.03 15.98
C THR A 26 18.64 20.43 17.22
N GLY A 27 18.53 19.10 17.33
CA GLY A 27 17.84 18.44 18.43
C GLY A 27 16.33 18.74 18.53
N ASN A 28 15.75 19.44 17.55
CA ASN A 28 14.34 19.76 17.50
C ASN A 28 13.54 18.60 16.88
N LEU A 29 12.40 18.24 17.49
CA LEU A 29 11.43 17.33 16.92
C LEU A 29 10.89 17.94 15.62
N ALA A 30 11.28 17.37 14.47
CA ALA A 30 10.64 17.71 13.20
C ALA A 30 9.29 16.98 13.13
N TYR A 31 8.22 17.73 12.96
CA TYR A 31 6.91 17.16 12.72
C TYR A 31 6.83 16.70 11.26
N PHE A 32 6.22 15.54 11.04
CA PHE A 32 5.90 15.09 9.70
C PHE A 32 4.96 16.10 9.02
N LEU A 33 5.28 16.50 7.78
CA LEU A 33 4.57 17.55 7.03
C LEU A 33 4.54 18.92 7.73
N ASP A 34 5.62 19.27 8.46
CA ASP A 34 5.76 20.61 8.99
C ASP A 34 5.69 21.66 7.86
N ASN A 35 4.92 22.73 8.08
CA ASN A 35 4.64 23.78 7.08
C ASN A 35 3.89 23.32 5.80
N VAL A 36 3.30 22.12 5.80
CA VAL A 36 2.45 21.64 4.71
C VAL A 36 0.97 21.72 5.13
N VAL A 37 0.15 22.33 4.29
CA VAL A 37 -1.29 22.40 4.52
C VAL A 37 -1.92 21.08 4.06
N VAL A 38 -2.35 20.25 5.01
CA VAL A 38 -3.11 19.03 4.76
C VAL A 38 -4.57 19.40 4.46
N THR A 39 -5.09 18.91 3.36
CA THR A 39 -6.48 19.16 2.91
C THR A 39 -7.40 17.99 3.18
N THR A 40 -6.90 16.76 3.05
CA THR A 40 -7.69 15.54 3.26
C THR A 40 -6.80 14.40 3.75
N LEU A 41 -7.40 13.44 4.46
CA LEU A 41 -6.75 12.20 4.90
C LEU A 41 -7.75 11.06 4.74
N LYS A 42 -7.32 9.99 4.07
CA LYS A 42 -8.06 8.72 3.93
C LYS A 42 -7.16 7.55 4.31
N VAL A 43 -7.79 6.49 4.78
CA VAL A 43 -7.10 5.24 5.14
C VAL A 43 -7.59 4.16 4.19
N ASP A 44 -6.67 3.45 3.53
CA ASP A 44 -7.01 2.34 2.66
C ASP A 44 -7.15 1.01 3.44
N ALA A 45 -7.60 -0.03 2.76
CA ALA A 45 -7.81 -1.34 3.36
C ALA A 45 -6.51 -2.01 3.87
N GLY A 46 -5.34 -1.55 3.44
CA GLY A 46 -4.03 -1.95 3.97
C GLY A 46 -3.56 -1.10 5.16
N ASN A 47 -4.45 -0.27 5.72
CA ASN A 47 -4.17 0.67 6.80
C ASN A 47 -3.08 1.71 6.45
N ARG A 48 -2.87 2.01 5.16
CA ARG A 48 -2.00 3.09 4.71
C ARG A 48 -2.78 4.41 4.71
N LYS A 49 -2.10 5.51 5.02
CA LYS A 49 -2.70 6.84 5.14
C LYS A 49 -2.40 7.64 3.88
N TRP A 50 -3.43 7.99 3.15
CA TRP A 50 -3.39 8.84 1.97
C TRP A 50 -3.65 10.27 2.39
N ILE A 51 -2.66 11.14 2.23
CA ILE A 51 -2.70 12.52 2.72
C ILE A 51 -2.62 13.45 1.52
N GLY A 52 -3.72 14.15 1.25
CA GLY A 52 -3.76 15.21 0.24
C GLY A 52 -3.30 16.54 0.82
N THR A 53 -2.60 17.32 0.02
CA THR A 53 -2.00 18.58 0.46
C THR A 53 -2.30 19.74 -0.50
N LYS A 54 -2.08 20.95 -0.03
CA LYS A 54 -2.10 22.15 -0.86
C LYS A 54 -0.67 22.46 -1.33
N GLY A 55 -0.40 22.18 -2.60
CA GLY A 55 0.86 22.52 -3.26
C GLY A 55 1.98 21.48 -3.20
N ASN A 56 1.77 20.32 -2.51
CA ASN A 56 2.80 19.28 -2.38
C ASN A 56 2.32 17.89 -2.87
N GLY A 57 1.14 17.83 -3.51
CA GLY A 57 0.57 16.58 -4.01
C GLY A 57 0.04 15.66 -2.91
N VAL A 58 0.21 14.36 -3.08
CA VAL A 58 -0.29 13.30 -2.20
C VAL A 58 0.87 12.56 -1.56
N TYR A 59 0.82 12.37 -0.25
CA TYR A 59 1.71 11.48 0.49
C TYR A 59 0.96 10.21 0.90
N VAL A 60 1.63 9.07 0.82
CA VAL A 60 1.10 7.79 1.31
C VAL A 60 2.03 7.25 2.37
N LEU A 61 1.53 7.14 3.59
CA LEU A 61 2.25 6.51 4.70
C LEU A 61 1.89 5.05 4.80
N ASP A 62 2.86 4.25 5.20
CA ASP A 62 2.65 2.85 5.52
C ASP A 62 1.79 2.68 6.80
N ASN A 63 1.44 1.44 7.10
CA ASN A 63 0.67 1.08 8.29
C ASN A 63 1.39 1.39 9.61
N ASP A 64 2.73 1.53 9.60
CA ASP A 64 3.54 1.97 10.74
C ASP A 64 3.35 3.46 11.10
N ASN A 65 2.72 4.26 10.22
CA ASN A 65 2.53 5.71 10.30
C ASN A 65 3.82 6.54 10.30
N GLU A 66 4.95 5.94 9.98
CA GLU A 66 6.27 6.58 9.98
C GLU A 66 6.90 6.59 8.58
N THR A 67 6.70 5.53 7.81
CA THR A 67 7.33 5.34 6.50
C THR A 67 6.48 5.94 5.37
N ILE A 68 7.07 6.85 4.59
CA ILE A 68 6.46 7.32 3.32
C ILE A 68 6.70 6.26 2.26
N VAL A 69 5.62 5.60 1.82
CA VAL A 69 5.68 4.59 0.75
C VAL A 69 5.67 5.26 -0.62
N TYR A 70 4.82 6.27 -0.79
CA TYR A 70 4.69 7.03 -2.03
C TYR A 70 4.53 8.52 -1.76
N GLN A 71 5.07 9.30 -2.68
CA GLN A 71 4.76 10.72 -2.82
C GLN A 71 4.45 10.97 -4.30
N PHE A 72 3.23 11.39 -4.60
CA PHE A 72 2.78 11.74 -5.94
C PHE A 72 2.70 13.26 -6.08
N ASN A 73 3.36 13.78 -7.10
CA ASN A 73 3.28 15.18 -7.48
C ASN A 73 3.39 15.32 -9.01
N THR A 74 3.18 16.52 -9.52
CA THR A 74 3.19 16.79 -10.96
C THR A 74 4.54 16.58 -11.63
N THR A 75 5.63 16.45 -10.88
CA THR A 75 6.98 16.24 -11.42
C THR A 75 7.34 14.76 -11.54
N ASN A 76 6.73 13.87 -10.76
CA ASN A 76 7.06 12.46 -10.69
C ASN A 76 5.91 11.52 -11.08
N SER A 77 4.73 12.06 -11.36
CA SER A 77 3.53 11.28 -11.66
C SER A 77 2.61 12.03 -12.64
N PRO A 78 1.63 11.37 -13.27
CA PRO A 78 0.62 12.02 -14.11
C PRO A 78 -0.46 12.77 -13.31
N LEU A 79 -0.18 13.15 -12.06
CA LEU A 79 -1.09 13.96 -11.26
C LEU A 79 -1.32 15.31 -11.93
N LEU A 80 -2.59 15.74 -12.04
CA LEU A 80 -2.96 16.95 -12.77
C LEU A 80 -2.53 18.25 -12.05
N SER A 81 -2.47 18.19 -10.71
CA SER A 81 -2.07 19.34 -9.88
C SER A 81 -1.58 18.87 -8.51
N ASP A 82 -0.69 19.65 -7.91
CA ASP A 82 -0.20 19.45 -6.54
C ASP A 82 -1.17 20.02 -5.48
N ASN A 83 -2.25 20.72 -5.92
CA ASN A 83 -3.31 21.18 -5.05
C ASN A 83 -4.42 20.12 -4.98
N ILE A 84 -4.43 19.35 -3.90
CA ILE A 84 -5.40 18.29 -3.67
C ILE A 84 -6.57 18.86 -2.87
N TYR A 85 -7.79 18.59 -3.31
CA TYR A 85 -9.02 18.98 -2.60
C TYR A 85 -9.57 17.84 -1.77
N ASP A 86 -9.63 16.64 -2.36
CA ASP A 86 -10.14 15.47 -1.67
C ASP A 86 -9.56 14.18 -2.26
N ILE A 87 -9.60 13.12 -1.48
CA ILE A 87 -9.23 11.76 -1.87
C ILE A 87 -10.38 10.85 -1.47
N GLU A 88 -10.79 9.94 -2.34
CA GLU A 88 -11.75 8.89 -2.03
C GLU A 88 -11.20 7.54 -2.48
N ILE A 89 -11.45 6.49 -1.69
CA ILE A 89 -10.93 5.15 -1.93
C ILE A 89 -12.10 4.18 -2.07
N ASN A 90 -12.11 3.43 -3.15
CA ASN A 90 -12.99 2.30 -3.30
C ASN A 90 -12.32 1.07 -2.68
N ASP A 91 -12.67 0.73 -1.46
CA ASP A 91 -12.05 -0.37 -0.71
C ASP A 91 -12.21 -1.74 -1.40
N LYS A 92 -13.26 -1.94 -2.20
CA LYS A 92 -13.49 -3.20 -2.92
C LYS A 92 -12.49 -3.41 -4.06
N THR A 93 -12.15 -2.36 -4.78
CA THR A 93 -11.26 -2.42 -5.95
C THR A 93 -9.85 -1.94 -5.65
N GLY A 94 -9.67 -1.18 -4.57
CA GLY A 94 -8.43 -0.48 -4.25
C GLY A 94 -8.20 0.76 -5.12
N GLU A 95 -9.16 1.19 -5.94
CA GLU A 95 -9.03 2.38 -6.76
C GLU A 95 -9.15 3.65 -5.92
N VAL A 96 -8.19 4.55 -6.08
CA VAL A 96 -8.09 5.81 -5.36
C VAL A 96 -8.42 6.95 -6.32
N PHE A 97 -9.41 7.75 -5.98
CA PHE A 97 -9.80 8.95 -6.71
C PHE A 97 -9.23 10.18 -6.04
N ILE A 98 -8.53 11.03 -6.81
CA ILE A 98 -7.83 12.21 -6.32
C ILE A 98 -8.40 13.43 -7.02
N GLY A 99 -9.16 14.24 -6.28
CA GLY A 99 -9.73 15.51 -6.74
C GLY A 99 -8.71 16.64 -6.57
N THR A 100 -8.43 17.33 -7.67
CA THR A 100 -7.51 18.47 -7.73
C THR A 100 -8.18 19.72 -8.25
N ASP A 101 -7.54 20.88 -8.17
CA ASP A 101 -8.01 22.13 -8.77
C ASP A 101 -7.99 22.12 -10.32
N LYS A 102 -7.42 21.07 -10.95
CA LYS A 102 -7.36 20.89 -12.40
C LYS A 102 -8.13 19.68 -12.91
N GLY A 103 -8.86 18.99 -12.05
CA GLY A 103 -9.66 17.84 -12.43
C GLY A 103 -9.46 16.63 -11.52
N LEU A 104 -9.95 15.48 -11.97
CA LEU A 104 -9.94 14.21 -11.24
C LEU A 104 -8.91 13.27 -11.84
N ASN A 105 -8.07 12.70 -10.98
CA ASN A 105 -7.22 11.55 -11.30
C ASN A 105 -7.78 10.28 -10.66
N SER A 106 -7.52 9.12 -11.28
CA SER A 106 -7.62 7.84 -10.58
C SER A 106 -6.27 7.12 -10.57
N TYR A 107 -6.05 6.36 -9.51
CA TYR A 107 -4.86 5.53 -9.31
C TYR A 107 -5.27 4.15 -8.82
N GLN A 108 -4.79 3.09 -9.48
CA GLN A 108 -5.02 1.74 -9.01
C GLN A 108 -4.08 1.42 -7.84
N GLY A 109 -4.62 1.49 -6.63
CA GLY A 109 -3.93 1.18 -5.40
C GLY A 109 -3.60 -0.31 -5.25
N GLU A 110 -2.85 -0.63 -4.22
CA GLU A 110 -2.33 -1.98 -3.94
C GLU A 110 -3.03 -2.65 -2.75
N ALA A 111 -4.01 -1.97 -2.16
CA ALA A 111 -4.82 -2.47 -1.06
C ALA A 111 -6.28 -2.55 -1.47
N SER A 112 -6.97 -3.61 -1.06
CA SER A 112 -8.41 -3.76 -1.20
C SER A 112 -8.97 -4.48 0.02
N GLU A 113 -10.29 -4.45 0.20
CA GLU A 113 -10.96 -5.16 1.29
C GLU A 113 -10.60 -6.65 1.30
N GLY A 114 -10.21 -7.15 2.48
CA GLY A 114 -9.90 -8.57 2.69
C GLY A 114 -11.13 -9.44 2.57
N LYS A 115 -10.95 -10.66 2.07
CA LYS A 115 -12.01 -11.68 2.00
C LYS A 115 -12.09 -12.48 3.30
N SER A 116 -13.20 -13.19 3.48
CA SER A 116 -13.41 -14.10 4.63
C SER A 116 -12.71 -15.45 4.46
N ASP A 117 -12.36 -15.84 3.23
CA ASP A 117 -11.71 -17.08 2.90
C ASP A 117 -10.89 -16.99 1.61
N TYR A 118 -10.24 -18.08 1.21
CA TYR A 118 -9.41 -18.18 0.01
C TYR A 118 -10.09 -18.80 -1.21
N SER A 119 -11.43 -18.77 -1.30
CA SER A 119 -12.18 -19.45 -2.35
C SER A 119 -12.08 -18.77 -3.74
N GLU A 120 -11.84 -17.47 -3.79
CA GLU A 120 -11.87 -16.67 -5.01
C GLU A 120 -10.55 -15.95 -5.27
N ILE A 121 -9.42 -16.68 -5.23
CA ILE A 121 -8.11 -16.08 -5.46
C ILE A 121 -7.66 -16.25 -6.91
N TYR A 122 -7.21 -15.15 -7.49
CA TYR A 122 -6.54 -15.17 -8.79
C TYR A 122 -5.40 -14.14 -8.83
N ALA A 123 -4.52 -14.30 -9.82
CA ALA A 123 -3.45 -13.36 -10.09
C ALA A 123 -3.57 -12.77 -11.49
N TYR A 124 -3.26 -11.50 -11.64
CA TYR A 124 -3.21 -10.85 -12.95
C TYR A 124 -2.03 -9.86 -13.06
N PRO A 125 -1.47 -9.68 -14.29
CA PRO A 125 -1.72 -10.49 -15.47
C PRO A 125 -1.24 -11.93 -15.28
N ASN A 126 -1.94 -12.88 -15.88
CA ASN A 126 -1.57 -14.30 -15.87
C ASN A 126 -2.01 -14.96 -17.19
N PRO A 127 -1.11 -15.34 -18.10
CA PRO A 127 0.35 -15.35 -17.96
C PRO A 127 1.00 -13.97 -17.85
N VAL A 128 2.09 -13.91 -17.08
CA VAL A 128 2.95 -12.72 -17.01
C VAL A 128 3.89 -12.73 -18.20
N ARG A 129 3.78 -11.74 -19.06
CA ARG A 129 4.63 -11.55 -20.22
C ARG A 129 5.73 -10.52 -19.94
N PRO A 130 6.79 -10.40 -20.79
CA PRO A 130 7.90 -9.48 -20.54
C PRO A 130 7.48 -8.03 -20.25
N GLU A 131 6.46 -7.55 -20.93
CA GLU A 131 5.92 -6.20 -20.78
C GLU A 131 5.18 -5.95 -19.44
N HIS A 132 4.85 -7.03 -18.70
CA HIS A 132 4.09 -6.97 -17.45
C HIS A 132 4.85 -7.52 -16.23
N MET A 133 6.16 -7.73 -16.33
CA MET A 133 6.95 -8.37 -15.27
C MET A 133 7.21 -7.48 -14.04
N ASP A 134 6.79 -6.22 -14.04
CA ASP A 134 7.06 -5.32 -12.92
C ASP A 134 5.96 -5.35 -11.85
N LYS A 135 4.76 -5.84 -12.20
CA LYS A 135 3.65 -5.89 -11.25
C LYS A 135 2.68 -7.03 -11.59
N VAL A 136 2.62 -8.01 -10.71
CA VAL A 136 1.59 -9.05 -10.68
C VAL A 136 0.79 -8.84 -9.41
N THR A 137 -0.51 -8.66 -9.55
CA THR A 137 -1.44 -8.49 -8.42
C THR A 137 -2.13 -9.81 -8.13
N ILE A 138 -2.07 -10.25 -6.90
CA ILE A 138 -2.81 -11.39 -6.36
C ILE A 138 -3.97 -10.80 -5.57
N VAL A 139 -5.21 -11.17 -5.91
CA VAL A 139 -6.43 -10.63 -5.29
C VAL A 139 -7.29 -11.76 -4.70
N GLY A 140 -8.22 -11.37 -3.82
CA GLY A 140 -9.11 -12.30 -3.14
C GLY A 140 -8.49 -12.89 -1.87
N LEU A 141 -7.44 -12.29 -1.35
CA LEU A 141 -6.80 -12.71 -0.11
C LEU A 141 -7.62 -12.31 1.13
N MET A 142 -7.41 -13.02 2.22
CA MET A 142 -7.81 -12.56 3.55
C MET A 142 -6.87 -11.44 4.01
N ASP A 143 -7.35 -10.61 4.92
CA ASP A 143 -6.51 -9.57 5.51
C ASP A 143 -5.31 -10.16 6.27
N ASN A 144 -4.17 -9.46 6.25
CA ASN A 144 -2.92 -9.87 6.90
C ASN A 144 -2.41 -11.27 6.50
N SER A 145 -2.77 -11.76 5.30
CA SER A 145 -2.26 -13.04 4.80
C SER A 145 -0.76 -13.03 4.62
N ASN A 146 -0.08 -14.05 5.13
CA ASN A 146 1.29 -14.35 4.72
C ASN A 146 1.24 -15.01 3.34
N VAL A 147 1.83 -14.36 2.34
CA VAL A 147 1.85 -14.81 0.95
C VAL A 147 3.24 -15.27 0.60
N LYS A 148 3.37 -16.53 0.20
CA LYS A 148 4.62 -17.12 -0.31
C LYS A 148 4.47 -17.48 -1.77
N ILE A 149 5.46 -17.16 -2.56
CA ILE A 149 5.56 -17.56 -3.96
C ILE A 149 6.70 -18.57 -4.05
N THR A 150 6.40 -19.77 -4.55
CA THR A 150 7.36 -20.86 -4.64
C THR A 150 7.49 -21.36 -6.07
N ASP A 151 8.59 -22.05 -6.37
CA ASP A 151 8.68 -22.92 -7.54
C ASP A 151 7.87 -24.22 -7.33
N LEU A 152 7.84 -25.09 -8.34
CA LEU A 152 7.13 -26.38 -8.27
C LEU A 152 7.76 -27.38 -7.29
N ASN A 153 8.99 -27.14 -6.84
CA ASN A 153 9.69 -27.97 -5.85
C ASN A 153 9.42 -27.48 -4.42
N GLY A 154 8.67 -26.38 -4.25
CA GLY A 154 8.39 -25.79 -2.95
C GLY A 154 9.45 -24.81 -2.43
N ASN A 155 10.49 -24.49 -3.24
CA ASN A 155 11.47 -23.50 -2.84
C ASN A 155 10.84 -22.09 -2.83
N ILE A 156 10.98 -21.37 -1.72
CA ILE A 156 10.45 -20.02 -1.59
C ILE A 156 11.25 -19.07 -2.48
N ILE A 157 10.58 -18.42 -3.42
CA ILE A 157 11.12 -17.42 -4.34
C ILE A 157 10.94 -16.02 -3.77
N TYR A 158 9.74 -15.75 -3.22
CA TYR A 158 9.39 -14.45 -2.66
C TYR A 158 8.38 -14.62 -1.54
N GLN A 159 8.39 -13.70 -0.58
CA GLN A 159 7.43 -13.67 0.52
C GLN A 159 7.02 -12.23 0.81
N THR A 160 5.74 -12.03 1.08
CA THR A 160 5.16 -10.75 1.46
C THR A 160 3.92 -10.93 2.33
N LYS A 161 3.35 -9.84 2.82
CA LYS A 161 2.03 -9.82 3.43
C LYS A 161 1.02 -9.17 2.49
N SER A 162 -0.24 -9.58 2.61
CA SER A 162 -1.32 -8.89 1.92
C SER A 162 -1.57 -7.51 2.52
N LEU A 163 -1.97 -6.57 1.68
CA LEU A 163 -2.54 -5.28 2.05
C LEU A 163 -4.06 -5.39 1.88
N GLY A 164 -4.75 -5.72 2.98
CA GLY A 164 -6.13 -6.18 2.88
C GLY A 164 -6.22 -7.43 2.00
N GLY A 165 -7.08 -7.37 0.96
CA GLY A 165 -7.33 -8.48 0.03
C GLY A 165 -6.34 -8.64 -1.11
N GLN A 166 -5.22 -7.89 -1.16
CA GLN A 166 -4.27 -7.91 -2.27
C GLN A 166 -2.83 -8.11 -1.83
N ALA A 167 -2.02 -8.72 -2.69
CA ALA A 167 -0.56 -8.75 -2.58
C ALA A 167 0.08 -8.51 -3.95
N ILE A 168 1.24 -7.88 -3.95
CA ILE A 168 1.97 -7.53 -5.18
C ILE A 168 3.27 -8.34 -5.26
N TRP A 169 3.56 -8.83 -6.46
CA TRP A 169 4.83 -9.46 -6.79
C TRP A 169 5.42 -8.86 -8.07
N ASN A 170 6.66 -8.47 -8.03
CA ASN A 170 7.39 -7.87 -9.17
C ASN A 170 8.18 -8.88 -10.00
N CYS A 171 7.83 -10.16 -9.94
CA CYS A 171 8.52 -11.26 -10.62
C CYS A 171 10.03 -11.33 -10.33
N ARG A 172 10.42 -10.95 -9.11
CA ARG A 172 11.79 -11.05 -8.61
C ARG A 172 11.86 -12.00 -7.42
N ASN A 173 13.00 -12.63 -7.27
CA ASN A 173 13.31 -13.42 -6.07
C ASN A 173 13.77 -12.50 -4.93
N ALA A 174 14.02 -13.09 -3.76
CA ALA A 174 14.48 -12.38 -2.57
C ALA A 174 15.80 -11.59 -2.77
N ASN A 175 16.62 -12.00 -3.75
CA ASN A 175 17.87 -11.31 -4.10
C ASN A 175 17.67 -10.19 -5.14
N GLY A 176 16.41 -9.88 -5.50
CA GLY A 176 16.10 -8.86 -6.51
C GLY A 176 16.29 -9.28 -7.96
N SER A 177 16.71 -10.52 -8.22
CA SER A 177 16.90 -11.03 -9.59
C SER A 177 15.56 -11.46 -10.20
N ARG A 178 15.36 -11.19 -11.50
CA ARG A 178 14.18 -11.63 -12.22
C ARG A 178 14.09 -13.16 -12.31
N VAL A 179 12.91 -13.69 -12.06
CA VAL A 179 12.65 -15.13 -12.10
C VAL A 179 12.66 -15.65 -13.55
N ALA A 180 12.88 -16.94 -13.73
CA ALA A 180 12.88 -17.60 -15.04
C ALA A 180 11.45 -17.82 -15.56
N THR A 181 11.29 -18.16 -16.84
CA THR A 181 10.05 -18.73 -17.38
C THR A 181 9.68 -19.99 -16.60
N GLY A 182 8.43 -20.07 -16.15
CA GLY A 182 7.97 -21.20 -15.36
C GLY A 182 6.62 -20.97 -14.71
N VAL A 183 6.20 -21.98 -13.94
CA VAL A 183 5.00 -21.92 -13.11
C VAL A 183 5.43 -21.72 -11.66
N TYR A 184 4.82 -20.75 -11.02
CA TYR A 184 5.03 -20.40 -9.62
C TYR A 184 3.74 -20.62 -8.86
N LEU A 185 3.84 -21.26 -7.70
CA LEU A 185 2.69 -21.49 -6.83
C LEU A 185 2.59 -20.32 -5.84
N VAL A 186 1.37 -19.88 -5.59
CA VAL A 186 1.05 -18.91 -4.55
C VAL A 186 0.45 -19.67 -3.38
N LEU A 187 1.07 -19.54 -2.22
CA LEU A 187 0.57 -20.07 -0.96
C LEU A 187 0.15 -18.88 -0.10
N ALA A 188 -0.96 -19.02 0.60
CA ALA A 188 -1.43 -18.04 1.55
C ALA A 188 -1.83 -18.69 2.87
N SER A 189 -1.62 -17.98 3.97
CA SER A 189 -2.02 -18.38 5.32
C SER A 189 -2.27 -17.17 6.20
N THR A 190 -3.15 -17.33 7.18
CA THR A 190 -3.35 -16.38 8.30
C THR A 190 -3.22 -17.14 9.61
N GLU A 191 -3.36 -16.44 10.75
CA GLU A 191 -3.46 -17.12 12.06
C GLU A 191 -4.69 -18.03 12.15
N GLU A 192 -5.77 -17.69 11.42
CA GLU A 192 -7.04 -18.42 11.41
C GLU A 192 -7.12 -19.49 10.32
N ALA A 193 -6.33 -19.35 9.25
CA ALA A 193 -6.34 -20.25 8.10
C ALA A 193 -4.94 -20.84 7.84
N SER A 194 -4.89 -22.18 7.78
CA SER A 194 -3.65 -22.92 7.48
C SER A 194 -3.13 -22.57 6.07
N GLU A 195 -1.80 -22.70 5.90
CA GLU A 195 -1.16 -22.49 4.61
C GLU A 195 -1.71 -23.47 3.54
N SER A 196 -2.08 -22.93 2.40
CA SER A 196 -2.55 -23.71 1.26
C SER A 196 -2.09 -23.08 -0.05
N VAL A 197 -2.02 -23.87 -1.12
CA VAL A 197 -1.85 -23.38 -2.48
C VAL A 197 -3.17 -22.76 -2.93
N VAL A 198 -3.17 -21.45 -3.11
CA VAL A 198 -4.40 -20.71 -3.42
C VAL A 198 -4.54 -20.37 -4.90
N THR A 199 -3.42 -20.20 -5.62
CA THR A 199 -3.41 -19.98 -7.07
C THR A 199 -2.01 -20.25 -7.66
N LYS A 200 -1.87 -20.07 -8.98
CA LYS A 200 -0.59 -20.20 -9.69
C LYS A 200 -0.37 -19.03 -10.63
N ILE A 201 0.89 -18.68 -10.85
CA ILE A 201 1.32 -17.64 -11.76
C ILE A 201 2.21 -18.27 -12.83
N ILE A 202 1.92 -18.00 -14.09
CA ILE A 202 2.72 -18.47 -15.23
C ILE A 202 3.54 -17.28 -15.72
N VAL A 203 4.87 -17.41 -15.67
CA VAL A 203 5.79 -16.39 -16.18
C VAL A 203 6.34 -16.87 -17.52
N VAL A 204 6.28 -16.01 -18.53
CA VAL A 204 6.79 -16.23 -19.88
C VAL A 204 7.77 -15.11 -20.20
N LYS A 205 8.97 -15.47 -20.68
CA LYS A 205 9.98 -14.52 -21.17
C LYS A 205 10.01 -14.51 -22.69
#